data_08ae9eec301e790ae6053f194e91c41e
#
_entry.id   08ae9eec301e790ae6053f194e91c41e
#
_cell.length_a   1.000
_cell.length_b   1.000
_cell.length_c   1.000
_cell.angle_alpha   90.00
_cell.angle_beta   90.00
_cell.angle_gamma   90.00
#
_symmetry.space_group_name_H-M   'P 1'
#
loop_
_entity.id
_entity.type
_entity.pdbx_description
1 polymer ?
#
loop_
_entity_poly.entity_id
_entity_poly.type
_entity_poly.pdbx_seq_one_letter_code
_entity_poly.pdbx_strand_id
1 'polypeptide(L)'
;MALNVEKNDFSVRMASRRSTRAFRVALATGERAARLREHYGRLFDEEIAAHARKAEDPDVEIPVPDSDFPVRKRYPDEVRPAQIEVAKLLYGIHGIERADIEGRSRVNRRNVMAFDAPVMGFVFVREDMLPWSAMDAGLMLQTLFLSAKSRGIDSCPVGILATWREPVEAEFEISEGYRFITGFALGYADPEAPINAMQAPRPPIQLLRGR
;
A
#
# COMPACT_ATOMS: atom_id res chain seq x y z
N MET A 1 30.96 -4.59 -7.41
CA MET A 1 31.00 -3.32 -8.19
C MET A 1 30.23 -2.29 -7.38
N ALA A 2 30.93 -1.40 -6.66
CA ALA A 2 30.30 -0.36 -5.86
C ALA A 2 29.72 0.69 -6.82
N LEU A 3 28.40 0.89 -6.78
CA LEU A 3 27.74 1.96 -7.49
C LEU A 3 28.22 3.29 -6.89
N ASN A 4 29.08 3.98 -7.64
CA ASN A 4 29.49 5.33 -7.31
C ASN A 4 28.31 6.27 -7.64
N VAL A 5 27.37 6.38 -6.70
CA VAL A 5 26.22 7.29 -6.83
C VAL A 5 26.72 8.67 -6.49
N GLU A 6 26.92 9.51 -7.50
CA GLU A 6 27.11 10.95 -7.27
C GLU A 6 25.97 11.45 -6.37
N LYS A 7 26.35 11.98 -5.21
CA LYS A 7 25.41 12.61 -4.29
C LYS A 7 24.85 13.87 -4.96
N ASN A 8 23.71 13.75 -5.63
CA ASN A 8 23.04 14.94 -6.13
C ASN A 8 22.57 15.81 -4.94
N ASP A 9 22.43 17.10 -5.15
CA ASP A 9 22.04 18.08 -4.12
C ASP A 9 20.75 17.69 -3.39
N PHE A 10 19.79 17.06 -4.08
CA PHE A 10 18.55 16.58 -3.51
C PHE A 10 18.78 15.45 -2.50
N SER A 11 19.64 14.48 -2.79
CA SER A 11 19.98 13.38 -1.87
C SER A 11 20.68 13.88 -0.61
N VAL A 12 21.55 14.91 -0.74
CA VAL A 12 22.24 15.54 0.39
C VAL A 12 21.24 16.30 1.27
N ARG A 13 20.34 17.06 0.68
CA ARG A 13 19.28 17.78 1.41
C ARG A 13 18.33 16.84 2.13
N MET A 14 17.96 15.72 1.51
CA MET A 14 17.15 14.71 2.16
C MET A 14 17.86 14.04 3.34
N ALA A 15 19.13 13.72 3.20
CA ALA A 15 19.94 13.13 4.28
C ALA A 15 20.15 14.08 5.46
N SER A 16 20.16 15.40 5.22
CA SER A 16 20.32 16.43 6.26
C SER A 16 19.00 16.82 6.94
N ARG A 17 17.83 16.46 6.38
CA ARG A 17 16.53 16.78 6.95
C ARG A 17 16.30 16.03 8.26
N ARG A 18 15.97 16.75 9.32
CA ARG A 18 15.67 16.19 10.63
C ARG A 18 14.23 16.57 11.05
N SER A 19 13.41 15.58 11.21
CA SER A 19 12.16 15.58 12.00
C SER A 19 11.69 14.13 12.10
N THR A 20 12.45 13.30 12.81
CA THR A 20 12.07 11.90 13.01
C THR A 20 11.31 11.81 14.32
N ARG A 21 10.04 11.42 14.26
CA ARG A 21 9.20 11.20 15.43
C ARG A 21 8.52 9.84 15.28
N ALA A 22 7.94 9.39 16.24
CA ALA A 22 7.11 8.24 16.60
C ALA A 22 6.48 7.40 15.43
N PHE A 23 7.26 6.96 14.47
CA PHE A 23 6.88 5.89 13.53
C PHE A 23 7.96 4.82 13.47
N ARG A 24 7.57 3.62 13.04
CA ARG A 24 8.49 2.50 12.78
C ARG A 24 8.24 1.96 11.39
N VAL A 25 9.29 1.47 10.75
CA VAL A 25 9.24 0.82 9.44
C VAL A 25 9.88 -0.55 9.55
N ALA A 26 9.15 -1.59 9.14
CA ALA A 26 9.70 -2.90 8.91
C ALA A 26 9.93 -3.10 7.40
N LEU A 27 11.04 -3.70 7.03
CA LEU A 27 11.38 -4.03 5.65
C LEU A 27 11.62 -5.52 5.49
N ALA A 28 10.95 -6.13 4.53
CA ALA A 28 11.12 -7.52 4.17
C ALA A 28 11.71 -7.64 2.77
N THR A 29 12.73 -8.50 2.63
CA THR A 29 13.38 -8.85 1.36
C THR A 29 13.61 -10.36 1.31
N GLY A 30 13.94 -10.90 0.13
CA GLY A 30 14.30 -12.31 -0.05
C GLY A 30 13.22 -13.25 0.49
N GLU A 31 13.63 -14.26 1.25
CA GLU A 31 12.73 -15.29 1.80
C GLU A 31 11.64 -14.73 2.71
N ARG A 32 11.97 -13.69 3.50
CA ARG A 32 10.96 -13.04 4.37
C ARG A 32 9.85 -12.40 3.54
N ALA A 33 10.20 -11.70 2.47
CA ALA A 33 9.19 -11.13 1.55
C ALA A 33 8.39 -12.24 0.85
N ALA A 34 8.99 -13.38 0.54
CA ALA A 34 8.29 -14.53 -0.04
C ALA A 34 7.26 -15.11 0.95
N ARG A 35 7.63 -15.36 2.20
CA ARG A 35 6.70 -15.85 3.24
C ARG A 35 5.54 -14.88 3.49
N LEU A 36 5.83 -13.59 3.55
CA LEU A 36 4.80 -12.56 3.69
C LEU A 36 3.81 -12.58 2.53
N ARG A 37 4.29 -12.64 1.28
CA ARG A 37 3.41 -12.74 0.10
C ARG A 37 2.54 -13.99 0.15
N GLU A 38 3.12 -15.13 0.50
CA GLU A 38 2.37 -16.38 0.65
C GLU A 38 1.27 -16.25 1.71
N HIS A 39 1.61 -15.67 2.87
CA HIS A 39 0.63 -15.47 3.95
C HIS A 39 -0.50 -14.52 3.53
N TYR A 40 -0.18 -13.35 2.97
CA TYR A 40 -1.18 -12.42 2.46
C TYR A 40 -2.04 -13.03 1.34
N GLY A 41 -1.40 -13.76 0.42
CA GLY A 41 -2.11 -14.47 -0.67
C GLY A 41 -3.10 -15.49 -0.13
N ARG A 42 -2.71 -16.28 0.86
CA ARG A 42 -3.58 -17.27 1.51
C ARG A 42 -4.78 -16.61 2.19
N LEU A 43 -4.58 -15.58 3.01
CA LEU A 43 -5.68 -14.85 3.66
C LEU A 43 -6.66 -14.24 2.65
N PHE A 44 -6.14 -13.69 1.56
CA PHE A 44 -6.97 -13.17 0.48
C PHE A 44 -7.80 -14.27 -0.19
N ASP A 45 -7.17 -15.39 -0.54
CA ASP A 45 -7.84 -16.52 -1.19
C ASP A 45 -8.91 -17.14 -0.28
N GLU A 46 -8.64 -17.26 1.02
CA GLU A 46 -9.60 -17.72 2.03
C GLU A 46 -10.82 -16.79 2.16
N GLU A 47 -10.59 -15.47 2.16
CA GLU A 47 -11.66 -14.47 2.19
C GLU A 47 -12.55 -14.55 0.94
N ILE A 48 -11.94 -14.63 -0.26
CA ILE A 48 -12.67 -14.73 -1.52
C ILE A 48 -13.50 -16.03 -1.55
N ALA A 49 -12.91 -17.15 -1.12
CA ALA A 49 -13.62 -18.41 -1.02
C ALA A 49 -14.78 -18.38 -0.01
N ALA A 50 -14.61 -17.69 1.12
CA ALA A 50 -15.67 -17.50 2.10
C ALA A 50 -16.83 -16.66 1.55
N HIS A 51 -16.52 -15.60 0.81
CA HIS A 51 -17.55 -14.79 0.13
C HIS A 51 -18.34 -15.59 -0.91
N ALA A 52 -17.66 -16.43 -1.70
CA ALA A 52 -18.32 -17.30 -2.67
C ALA A 52 -19.27 -18.29 -1.98
N ARG A 53 -18.80 -18.97 -0.93
CA ARG A 53 -19.63 -19.90 -0.13
C ARG A 53 -20.81 -19.21 0.55
N LYS A 54 -20.62 -17.98 1.06
CA LYS A 54 -21.69 -17.22 1.72
C LYS A 54 -22.82 -16.84 0.76
N ALA A 55 -22.56 -16.75 -0.53
CA ALA A 55 -23.59 -16.54 -1.54
C ALA A 55 -24.54 -17.74 -1.68
N GLU A 56 -24.08 -18.95 -1.33
CA GLU A 56 -24.83 -20.19 -1.38
C GLU A 56 -25.39 -20.57 0.00
N ASP A 57 -24.65 -20.27 1.06
CA ASP A 57 -24.98 -20.54 2.46
C ASP A 57 -24.77 -19.29 3.33
N PRO A 58 -25.85 -18.61 3.75
CA PRO A 58 -25.78 -17.39 4.58
C PRO A 58 -25.08 -17.55 5.93
N ASP A 59 -25.01 -18.77 6.46
CA ASP A 59 -24.41 -19.06 7.77
C ASP A 59 -22.88 -19.14 7.72
N VAL A 60 -22.29 -19.12 6.52
CA VAL A 60 -20.83 -19.09 6.37
C VAL A 60 -20.26 -17.79 6.95
N GLU A 61 -19.32 -17.91 7.88
CA GLU A 61 -18.57 -16.78 8.40
C GLU A 61 -17.47 -16.34 7.42
N ILE A 62 -17.39 -15.03 7.20
CA ILE A 62 -16.30 -14.41 6.45
C ILE A 62 -15.19 -14.06 7.44
N PRO A 63 -13.93 -14.40 7.17
CA PRO A 63 -12.81 -13.99 8.01
C PRO A 63 -12.81 -12.47 8.24
N VAL A 64 -12.74 -12.08 9.51
CA VAL A 64 -12.70 -10.67 9.90
C VAL A 64 -11.25 -10.20 9.88
N PRO A 65 -10.91 -9.17 9.10
CA PRO A 65 -9.58 -8.60 9.12
C PRO A 65 -9.19 -8.06 10.49
N ASP A 66 -7.94 -8.27 10.89
CA ASP A 66 -7.36 -7.79 12.15
C ASP A 66 -6.70 -6.40 12.01
N SER A 67 -7.22 -5.59 11.09
CA SER A 67 -6.69 -4.26 10.76
C SER A 67 -6.79 -3.28 11.95
N ASP A 68 -5.73 -2.51 12.18
CA ASP A 68 -5.72 -1.44 13.18
C ASP A 68 -6.62 -0.24 12.81
N PHE A 69 -6.86 -0.05 11.52
CA PHE A 69 -7.70 1.02 10.97
C PHE A 69 -8.66 0.48 9.91
N PRO A 70 -9.80 1.12 9.66
CA PRO A 70 -10.78 0.65 8.67
C PRO A 70 -10.29 0.88 7.23
N VAL A 71 -9.40 0.01 6.75
CA VAL A 71 -8.75 0.09 5.42
C VAL A 71 -9.76 0.02 4.28
N ARG A 72 -10.82 -0.79 4.44
CA ARG A 72 -11.86 -1.01 3.41
C ARG A 72 -13.12 -0.19 3.65
N LYS A 73 -12.99 0.96 4.30
CA LYS A 73 -14.12 1.86 4.52
C LYS A 73 -14.64 2.43 3.20
N ARG A 74 -15.96 2.47 3.05
CA ARG A 74 -16.60 3.19 1.94
C ARG A 74 -16.18 4.67 1.98
N TYR A 75 -15.72 5.17 0.84
CA TYR A 75 -15.40 6.59 0.71
C TYR A 75 -16.66 7.45 0.85
N PRO A 76 -16.53 8.67 1.39
CA PRO A 76 -17.61 9.66 1.40
C PRO A 76 -18.16 9.90 -0.01
N ASP A 77 -19.45 10.22 -0.11
CA ASP A 77 -20.13 10.36 -1.39
C ASP A 77 -19.53 11.48 -2.28
N GLU A 78 -18.89 12.47 -1.66
CA GLU A 78 -18.18 13.56 -2.36
C GLU A 78 -16.93 13.09 -3.13
N VAL A 79 -16.19 12.12 -2.61
CA VAL A 79 -14.95 11.61 -3.22
C VAL A 79 -15.16 10.31 -4.00
N ARG A 80 -16.29 9.64 -3.80
CA ARG A 80 -16.62 8.37 -4.45
C ARG A 80 -16.61 8.42 -5.98
N PRO A 81 -17.08 9.47 -6.66
CA PRO A 81 -16.99 9.56 -8.12
C PRO A 81 -15.56 9.44 -8.63
N ALA A 82 -14.60 10.16 -8.01
CA ALA A 82 -13.20 10.11 -8.36
C ALA A 82 -12.60 8.69 -8.14
N GLN A 83 -12.97 8.02 -7.05
CA GLN A 83 -12.59 6.63 -6.80
C GLN A 83 -13.08 5.69 -7.90
N ILE A 84 -14.34 5.86 -8.35
CA ILE A 84 -14.93 5.04 -9.41
C ILE A 84 -14.20 5.28 -10.75
N GLU A 85 -13.84 6.52 -11.08
CA GLU A 85 -13.08 6.84 -12.28
C GLU A 85 -11.69 6.19 -12.28
N VAL A 86 -10.96 6.29 -11.17
CA VAL A 86 -9.67 5.62 -11.02
C VAL A 86 -9.82 4.10 -11.14
N ALA A 87 -10.85 3.51 -10.54
CA ALA A 87 -11.12 2.08 -10.68
C ALA A 87 -11.44 1.68 -12.13
N LYS A 88 -12.21 2.48 -12.87
CA LYS A 88 -12.49 2.23 -14.29
C LYS A 88 -11.22 2.28 -15.13
N LEU A 89 -10.34 3.25 -14.89
CA LEU A 89 -9.05 3.35 -15.58
C LEU A 89 -8.19 2.12 -15.29
N LEU A 90 -8.05 1.74 -14.01
CA LEU A 90 -7.27 0.59 -13.57
C LEU A 90 -7.76 -0.71 -14.25
N TYR A 91 -9.05 -1.00 -14.14
CA TYR A 91 -9.61 -2.22 -14.72
C TYR A 91 -9.63 -2.18 -16.24
N GLY A 92 -9.86 -1.01 -16.85
CA GLY A 92 -9.80 -0.83 -18.30
C GLY A 92 -8.44 -1.15 -18.90
N ILE A 93 -7.34 -0.74 -18.23
CA ILE A 93 -5.97 -1.09 -18.64
C ILE A 93 -5.75 -2.61 -18.65
N HIS A 94 -6.39 -3.33 -17.73
CA HIS A 94 -6.32 -4.78 -17.66
C HIS A 94 -7.36 -5.50 -18.53
N GLY A 95 -8.18 -4.77 -19.32
CA GLY A 95 -9.25 -5.36 -20.12
C GLY A 95 -10.36 -6.01 -19.29
N ILE A 96 -10.55 -5.58 -18.04
CA ILE A 96 -11.47 -6.17 -17.07
C ILE A 96 -12.76 -5.37 -17.03
N GLU A 97 -13.87 -6.00 -17.37
CA GLU A 97 -15.19 -5.41 -17.27
C GLU A 97 -15.74 -5.44 -15.84
N ARG A 98 -16.77 -4.61 -15.57
CA ARG A 98 -17.39 -4.52 -14.25
C ARG A 98 -17.97 -5.85 -13.76
N ALA A 99 -18.47 -6.67 -14.65
CA ALA A 99 -19.07 -7.98 -14.34
C ALA A 99 -18.03 -9.09 -14.16
N ASP A 100 -16.77 -8.87 -14.59
CA ASP A 100 -15.69 -9.85 -14.45
C ASP A 100 -15.14 -9.86 -13.02
N ILE A 101 -15.81 -10.63 -12.15
CA ILE A 101 -15.45 -10.77 -10.74
C ILE A 101 -14.08 -11.43 -10.60
N GLU A 102 -13.79 -12.44 -11.39
CA GLU A 102 -12.52 -13.18 -11.36
C GLU A 102 -11.34 -12.30 -11.78
N GLY A 103 -11.49 -11.55 -12.88
CA GLY A 103 -10.47 -10.62 -13.34
C GLY A 103 -10.15 -9.56 -12.28
N ARG A 104 -11.17 -9.01 -11.63
CA ARG A 104 -11.01 -8.07 -10.53
C ARG A 104 -10.32 -8.72 -9.33
N SER A 105 -10.68 -9.95 -9.00
CA SER A 105 -10.02 -10.70 -7.92
C SER A 105 -8.54 -10.92 -8.22
N ARG A 106 -8.17 -11.29 -9.47
CA ARG A 106 -6.76 -11.43 -9.87
C ARG A 106 -5.95 -10.14 -9.70
N VAL A 107 -6.50 -8.99 -10.09
CA VAL A 107 -5.83 -7.69 -9.90
C VAL A 107 -5.69 -7.35 -8.42
N ASN A 108 -6.73 -7.56 -7.62
CA ASN A 108 -6.68 -7.31 -6.18
C ASN A 108 -5.69 -8.25 -5.47
N ARG A 109 -5.61 -9.51 -5.89
CA ARG A 109 -4.62 -10.46 -5.36
C ARG A 109 -3.19 -9.98 -5.58
N ARG A 110 -2.86 -9.45 -6.78
CA ARG A 110 -1.54 -8.87 -7.04
C ARG A 110 -1.24 -7.70 -6.12
N ASN A 111 -2.25 -6.91 -5.77
CA ASN A 111 -2.10 -5.78 -4.86
C ASN A 111 -1.74 -6.25 -3.44
N VAL A 112 -2.44 -7.26 -2.89
CA VAL A 112 -2.10 -7.80 -1.55
C VAL A 112 -0.76 -8.56 -1.53
N MET A 113 -0.27 -9.01 -2.68
CA MET A 113 1.07 -9.59 -2.84
C MET A 113 2.16 -8.54 -3.12
N ALA A 114 1.84 -7.25 -2.95
CA ALA A 114 2.75 -6.13 -3.21
C ALA A 114 3.38 -6.20 -4.62
N PHE A 115 2.61 -6.66 -5.63
CA PHE A 115 3.01 -6.76 -7.04
C PHE A 115 4.28 -7.57 -7.28
N ASP A 116 4.58 -8.54 -6.42
CA ASP A 116 5.80 -9.37 -6.44
C ASP A 116 7.11 -8.57 -6.29
N ALA A 117 7.02 -7.34 -5.80
CA ALA A 117 8.17 -6.48 -5.61
C ALA A 117 9.22 -7.12 -4.67
N PRO A 118 10.52 -6.95 -4.94
CA PRO A 118 11.59 -7.55 -4.13
C PRO A 118 11.63 -7.03 -2.70
N VAL A 119 11.06 -5.85 -2.44
CA VAL A 119 11.01 -5.25 -1.11
C VAL A 119 9.56 -4.92 -0.74
N MET A 120 9.11 -5.42 0.38
CA MET A 120 7.87 -5.03 1.05
C MET A 120 8.20 -4.21 2.29
N GLY A 121 7.54 -3.09 2.46
CA GLY A 121 7.67 -2.24 3.64
C GLY A 121 6.35 -2.08 4.38
N PHE A 122 6.44 -1.93 5.69
CA PHE A 122 5.29 -1.82 6.60
C PHE A 122 5.53 -0.65 7.54
N VAL A 123 4.58 0.26 7.63
CA VAL A 123 4.69 1.50 8.41
C VAL A 123 3.74 1.47 9.58
N PHE A 124 4.30 1.68 10.76
CA PHE A 124 3.58 1.71 12.01
C PHE A 124 3.69 3.10 12.63
N VAL A 125 2.60 3.56 13.22
CA VAL A 125 2.50 4.87 13.88
C VAL A 125 2.11 4.69 15.34
N ARG A 126 2.53 5.61 16.19
CA ARG A 126 2.10 5.66 17.59
C ARG A 126 0.64 6.08 17.67
N GLU A 127 -0.19 5.23 18.30
CA GLU A 127 -1.63 5.50 18.48
C GLU A 127 -1.88 6.75 19.33
N ASP A 128 -1.16 6.87 20.43
CA ASP A 128 -1.27 8.00 21.39
C ASP A 128 -0.81 9.34 20.82
N MET A 129 -0.20 9.34 19.62
CA MET A 129 0.26 10.54 18.92
C MET A 129 -0.50 10.84 17.63
N LEU A 130 -1.60 10.14 17.37
CA LEU A 130 -2.47 10.46 16.22
C LEU A 130 -3.15 11.84 16.44
N PRO A 131 -3.35 12.63 15.35
CA PRO A 131 -3.04 12.35 13.94
C PRO A 131 -1.60 12.70 13.53
N TRP A 132 -0.78 13.26 14.40
CA TRP A 132 0.55 13.79 14.06
C TRP A 132 1.50 12.70 13.57
N SER A 133 1.51 11.54 14.22
CA SER A 133 2.34 10.41 13.80
C SER A 133 1.99 9.90 12.40
N ALA A 134 0.71 9.97 11.99
CA ALA A 134 0.28 9.62 10.63
C ALA A 134 0.78 10.65 9.60
N MET A 135 0.75 11.95 9.94
CA MET A 135 1.30 13.01 9.09
C MET A 135 2.82 12.83 8.90
N ASP A 136 3.56 12.57 9.98
CA ASP A 136 5.00 12.31 9.93
C ASP A 136 5.33 11.09 9.07
N ALA A 137 4.55 10.01 9.19
CA ALA A 137 4.70 8.81 8.36
C ALA A 137 4.49 9.10 6.87
N GLY A 138 3.47 9.90 6.51
CA GLY A 138 3.23 10.33 5.13
C GLY A 138 4.38 11.16 4.56
N LEU A 139 4.91 12.11 5.32
CA LEU A 139 6.08 12.91 4.94
C LEU A 139 7.33 12.05 4.74
N MET A 140 7.55 11.06 5.60
CA MET A 140 8.64 10.09 5.50
C MET A 140 8.49 9.24 4.25
N LEU A 141 7.31 8.67 4.01
CA LEU A 141 7.04 7.83 2.83
C LEU A 141 7.28 8.59 1.53
N GLN A 142 6.76 9.80 1.39
CA GLN A 142 7.00 10.61 0.19
C GLN A 142 8.49 10.89 0.00
N THR A 143 9.22 11.19 1.07
CA THR A 143 10.66 11.41 1.02
C THR A 143 11.41 10.14 0.59
N LEU A 144 11.01 8.97 1.13
CA LEU A 144 11.54 7.66 0.75
C LEU A 144 11.32 7.38 -0.73
N PHE A 145 10.11 7.57 -1.23
CA PHE A 145 9.75 7.29 -2.63
C PHE A 145 10.51 8.19 -3.62
N LEU A 146 10.65 9.48 -3.31
CA LEU A 146 11.46 10.39 -4.12
C LEU A 146 12.95 10.01 -4.08
N SER A 147 13.46 9.59 -2.92
CA SER A 147 14.83 9.11 -2.78
C SER A 147 15.07 7.81 -3.55
N ALA A 148 14.13 6.88 -3.51
CA ALA A 148 14.18 5.64 -4.28
C ALA A 148 14.21 5.96 -5.79
N LYS A 149 13.29 6.83 -6.25
CA LYS A 149 13.21 7.22 -7.67
C LYS A 149 14.47 7.90 -8.18
N SER A 150 15.13 8.75 -7.36
CA SER A 150 16.41 9.38 -7.74
C SER A 150 17.56 8.36 -7.89
N ARG A 151 17.35 7.12 -7.47
CA ARG A 151 18.28 5.98 -7.61
C ARG A 151 17.81 4.92 -8.61
N GLY A 152 16.79 5.24 -9.40
CA GLY A 152 16.22 4.31 -10.37
C GLY A 152 15.36 3.20 -9.76
N ILE A 153 14.96 3.33 -8.49
CA ILE A 153 14.07 2.39 -7.82
C ILE A 153 12.66 2.97 -7.82
N ASP A 154 11.70 2.18 -8.29
CA ASP A 154 10.29 2.52 -8.29
C ASP A 154 9.62 2.11 -6.98
N SER A 155 8.50 2.75 -6.67
CA SER A 155 7.77 2.55 -5.44
C SER A 155 6.27 2.60 -5.64
N CYS A 156 5.55 1.84 -4.82
CA CYS A 156 4.09 1.88 -4.79
C CYS A 156 3.60 1.83 -3.33
N PRO A 157 2.80 2.79 -2.86
CA PRO A 157 2.09 2.65 -1.61
C PRO A 157 1.01 1.58 -1.74
N VAL A 158 0.97 0.63 -0.80
CA VAL A 158 0.09 -0.54 -0.84
C VAL A 158 -0.75 -0.59 0.43
N GLY A 159 -1.75 0.29 0.51
CA GLY A 159 -2.60 0.45 1.70
C GLY A 159 -3.37 -0.82 2.08
N ILE A 160 -3.72 -1.67 1.11
CA ILE A 160 -4.45 -2.91 1.34
C ILE A 160 -3.70 -3.89 2.25
N LEU A 161 -2.37 -3.82 2.34
CA LEU A 161 -1.59 -4.66 3.24
C LEU A 161 -1.98 -4.45 4.70
N ALA A 162 -2.42 -3.24 5.07
CA ALA A 162 -2.89 -2.95 6.42
C ALA A 162 -4.28 -3.55 6.75
N THR A 163 -4.87 -4.32 5.85
CA THR A 163 -6.09 -5.09 6.12
C THR A 163 -5.82 -6.23 7.11
N TRP A 164 -4.64 -6.85 7.04
CA TRP A 164 -4.23 -7.91 7.97
C TRP A 164 -2.90 -7.54 8.63
N ARG A 165 -2.90 -7.54 9.94
CA ARG A 165 -1.73 -7.28 10.78
C ARG A 165 -0.95 -8.57 11.06
N GLU A 166 -1.64 -9.69 11.23
CA GLU A 166 -1.08 -11.01 11.53
C GLU A 166 0.14 -11.39 10.67
N PRO A 167 0.13 -11.26 9.32
CA PRO A 167 1.29 -11.63 8.51
C PRO A 167 2.57 -10.88 8.89
N VAL A 168 2.43 -9.62 9.29
CA VAL A 168 3.59 -8.80 9.67
C VAL A 168 4.09 -9.17 11.07
N GLU A 169 3.19 -9.43 12.00
CA GLU A 169 3.54 -9.89 13.35
C GLU A 169 4.18 -11.28 13.37
N ALA A 170 3.84 -12.13 12.39
CA ALA A 170 4.52 -13.42 12.22
C ALA A 170 6.00 -13.28 11.85
N GLU A 171 6.41 -12.16 11.26
CA GLU A 171 7.78 -11.94 10.75
C GLU A 171 8.56 -10.87 11.54
N PHE A 172 7.87 -10.01 12.29
CA PHE A 172 8.45 -8.88 12.99
C PHE A 172 7.85 -8.70 14.38
N GLU A 173 8.68 -8.40 15.33
CA GLU A 173 8.24 -7.96 16.66
C GLU A 173 7.75 -6.50 16.60
N ILE A 174 6.44 -6.30 16.81
CA ILE A 174 5.82 -4.98 16.83
C ILE A 174 5.61 -4.53 18.27
N SER A 175 6.22 -3.42 18.64
CA SER A 175 6.10 -2.88 19.99
C SER A 175 4.66 -2.43 20.30
N GLU A 176 4.25 -2.59 21.54
CA GLU A 176 2.94 -2.12 22.04
C GLU A 176 2.72 -0.62 21.76
N GLY A 177 1.47 -0.25 21.50
CA GLY A 177 1.07 1.12 21.15
C GLY A 177 1.38 1.56 19.73
N TYR A 178 1.91 0.65 18.89
CA TYR A 178 2.10 0.90 17.46
C TYR A 178 0.99 0.25 16.63
N ARG A 179 0.42 1.04 15.68
CA ARG A 179 -0.65 0.65 14.78
C ARG A 179 -0.16 0.61 13.35
N PHE A 180 -0.51 -0.44 12.63
CA PHE A 180 -0.16 -0.63 11.23
C PHE A 180 -1.02 0.27 10.34
N ILE A 181 -0.42 1.28 9.70
CA ILE A 181 -1.16 2.27 8.92
C ILE A 181 -1.15 1.98 7.41
N THR A 182 -0.06 1.50 6.86
CA THR A 182 0.08 1.21 5.42
C THR A 182 1.31 0.37 5.14
N GLY A 183 1.25 -0.38 4.03
CA GLY A 183 2.43 -0.98 3.43
C GLY A 183 2.89 -0.23 2.18
N PHE A 184 4.04 -0.65 1.65
CA PHE A 184 4.56 -0.19 0.37
C PHE A 184 5.45 -1.26 -0.29
N ALA A 185 5.63 -1.12 -1.59
CA ALA A 185 6.50 -1.94 -2.42
C ALA A 185 7.64 -1.08 -2.98
N LEU A 186 8.85 -1.65 -3.07
CA LEU A 186 9.98 -1.07 -3.79
C LEU A 186 10.57 -2.11 -4.74
N GLY A 187 10.93 -1.67 -5.95
CA GLY A 187 11.51 -2.53 -6.97
C GLY A 187 11.81 -1.77 -8.25
N TYR A 188 11.90 -2.49 -9.34
CA TYR A 188 12.07 -1.92 -10.68
C TYR A 188 10.77 -2.16 -11.44
N ALA A 189 10.14 -1.07 -11.90
CA ALA A 189 8.92 -1.17 -12.69
C ALA A 189 9.20 -1.84 -14.03
N ASP A 190 8.32 -2.76 -14.44
CA ASP A 190 8.32 -3.28 -15.82
C ASP A 190 7.90 -2.15 -16.78
N PRO A 191 8.78 -1.68 -17.67
CA PRO A 191 8.47 -0.59 -18.59
C PRO A 191 7.40 -0.97 -19.62
N GLU A 192 7.22 -2.26 -19.90
CA GLU A 192 6.25 -2.77 -20.86
C GLU A 192 4.86 -3.00 -20.23
N ALA A 193 4.74 -2.93 -18.90
CA ALA A 193 3.47 -3.09 -18.22
C ALA A 193 2.59 -1.85 -18.38
N PRO A 194 1.43 -1.91 -19.07
CA PRO A 194 0.60 -0.75 -19.37
C PRO A 194 0.13 0.00 -18.10
N ILE A 195 0.00 -0.71 -16.98
CA ILE A 195 -0.40 -0.12 -15.71
C ILE A 195 0.60 0.93 -15.20
N ASN A 196 1.89 0.79 -15.52
CA ASN A 196 2.92 1.73 -15.09
C ASN A 196 2.89 3.05 -15.86
N ALA A 197 2.20 3.10 -17.02
CA ALA A 197 1.93 4.33 -17.75
C ALA A 197 0.66 5.07 -17.24
N MET A 198 -0.11 4.46 -16.34
CA MET A 198 -1.33 5.04 -15.82
C MET A 198 -1.06 6.28 -14.98
N GLN A 199 -1.72 7.38 -15.31
CA GLN A 199 -1.73 8.59 -14.50
C GLN A 199 -3.15 8.83 -13.96
N ALA A 200 -3.33 8.67 -12.65
CA ALA A 200 -4.60 8.99 -12.02
C ALA A 200 -4.88 10.50 -12.12
N PRO A 201 -6.11 10.91 -12.52
CA PRO A 201 -6.50 12.32 -12.52
C PRO A 201 -6.35 12.92 -11.12
N ARG A 202 -5.79 14.11 -11.04
CA ARG A 202 -5.65 14.83 -9.79
C ARG A 202 -6.44 16.14 -9.90
N PRO A 203 -7.39 16.42 -8.99
CA PRO A 203 -8.06 17.69 -8.97
C PRO A 203 -7.05 18.81 -8.65
N PRO A 204 -7.27 20.04 -9.16
CA PRO A 204 -6.45 21.18 -8.81
C PRO A 204 -6.56 21.48 -7.32
N ILE A 205 -5.48 22.00 -6.74
CA ILE A 205 -5.49 22.48 -5.36
C ILE A 205 -6.44 23.68 -5.28
N GLN A 206 -7.47 23.57 -4.45
CA GLN A 206 -8.37 24.67 -4.15
C GLN A 206 -7.83 25.45 -2.96
N LEU A 207 -7.49 26.71 -3.19
CA LEU A 207 -7.11 27.61 -2.11
C LEU A 207 -8.38 28.19 -1.45
N LEU A 208 -8.44 28.09 -0.14
CA LEU A 208 -9.50 28.78 0.62
C LEU A 208 -9.30 30.30 0.48
N ARG A 209 -10.36 31.01 0.10
CA ARG A 209 -10.34 32.48 0.09
C ARG A 209 -10.60 32.97 1.52
N GLY A 210 -9.82 33.95 1.95
CA GLY A 210 -10.11 34.67 3.21
C GLY A 210 -11.48 35.30 3.16
N ARG A 211 -12.10 35.52 4.32
CA ARG A 211 -13.36 36.28 4.47
C ARG A 211 -13.08 37.75 4.35
#